data_d3afa4ae2eeb6ed712b890449ba37f85
#
_entry.id   d3afa4ae2eeb6ed712b890449ba37f85
#
_cell.length_a   1.000
_cell.length_b   1.000
_cell.length_c   1.000
_cell.angle_alpha   90.00
_cell.angle_beta   90.00
_cell.angle_gamma   90.00
#
_symmetry.space_group_name_H-M   'P 1'
#
loop_
_entity.id
_entity.type
_entity.pdbx_description
1 polymer ?
#
loop_
_entity_poly.entity_id
_entity_poly.type
_entity_poly.pdbx_seq_one_letter_code
_entity_poly.pdbx_strand_id
1 'polypeptide(L)'
;MLAAHFLATRGYRPLILERGPGLKERVGSIREFERGGEHDPDDNYLFGEGGAGTFSDGKLTCRLSGPDVDWVIEKFAELSRQPSVAWEQRPHLGSNRLPFVVRNFRREIEAAGGEYRFGCRFEGLEIEDGRLVALATSQGRIPTSLAILAIGHSARDTYQMLAETGIPMEPRAFQVGLRIEQPQDQIDAEAYGRPEYRDLLGAANYNLVARGDRDVYTFCMCAGGHIIPSISEPEMFCTNGMSNSRRDTPFANSGLMVTIEPKEFGSDDPLAGVRLQQQFESVGYRLGRSEYLAPAQRASDFLAGRSPNPTSRIETSYQRGSVPASLEMLLPSTVISTIKWALPLINRKYHKAFLPEAVLVGPEMRGSSPVRIVRDRNTFQSPGCVGLFPVGEGAGFAGGIISAGVDGMRAARAIVREFATVE
;
A
#
# COMPACT_ATOMS: atom_id res chain seq x y z
N MET A 1 11.72 7.08 -6.15
CA MET A 1 12.92 7.04 -5.27
C MET A 1 14.00 6.11 -5.83
N LEU A 2 13.81 4.79 -5.97
CA LEU A 2 14.84 3.87 -6.52
C LEU A 2 15.25 4.23 -7.96
N ALA A 3 14.28 4.58 -8.82
CA ALA A 3 14.59 5.06 -10.18
C ALA A 3 15.45 6.33 -10.15
N ALA A 4 15.09 7.30 -9.30
CA ALA A 4 15.85 8.54 -9.17
C ALA A 4 17.27 8.30 -8.62
N HIS A 5 17.41 7.43 -7.64
CA HIS A 5 18.72 7.03 -7.12
C HIS A 5 19.58 6.38 -8.20
N PHE A 6 19.00 5.45 -8.99
CA PHE A 6 19.70 4.80 -10.09
C PHE A 6 20.16 5.79 -11.16
N LEU A 7 19.34 6.79 -11.48
CA LEU A 7 19.66 7.85 -12.43
C LEU A 7 20.73 8.80 -11.87
N ALA A 8 20.54 9.33 -10.67
CA ALA A 8 21.46 10.30 -10.06
C ALA A 8 22.89 9.75 -9.93
N THR A 9 23.02 8.48 -9.48
CA THR A 9 24.34 7.81 -9.37
C THR A 9 25.00 7.53 -10.72
N ARG A 10 24.35 7.85 -11.85
CA ARG A 10 24.87 7.74 -13.24
C ARG A 10 24.98 9.09 -13.95
N GLY A 11 24.98 10.19 -13.20
CA GLY A 11 25.19 11.53 -13.73
C GLY A 11 23.95 12.21 -14.29
N TYR A 12 22.75 11.62 -14.15
CA TYR A 12 21.49 12.30 -14.46
C TYR A 12 21.08 13.20 -13.29
N ARG A 13 20.26 14.20 -13.55
CA ARG A 13 19.73 15.13 -12.54
C ARG A 13 18.21 14.96 -12.40
N PRO A 14 17.72 13.89 -11.76
CA PRO A 14 16.29 13.68 -11.61
C PRO A 14 15.68 14.73 -10.68
N LEU A 15 14.56 15.32 -11.12
CA LEU A 15 13.66 16.08 -10.26
C LEU A 15 12.54 15.18 -9.78
N ILE A 16 12.41 15.02 -8.47
CA ILE A 16 11.36 14.23 -7.84
C ILE A 16 10.25 15.17 -7.37
N LEU A 17 9.05 14.97 -7.91
CA LEU A 17 7.84 15.68 -7.49
C LEU A 17 7.09 14.81 -6.48
N GLU A 18 6.77 15.36 -5.32
CA GLU A 18 5.95 14.73 -4.30
C GLU A 18 4.85 15.68 -3.87
N ARG A 19 3.57 15.21 -3.91
CA ARG A 19 2.43 16.05 -3.54
C ARG A 19 2.41 16.43 -2.07
N GLY A 20 2.81 15.50 -1.21
CA GLY A 20 2.86 15.68 0.22
C GLY A 20 4.18 16.29 0.71
N PRO A 21 4.28 16.49 2.03
CA PRO A 21 5.45 17.09 2.66
C PRO A 21 6.60 16.11 2.86
N GLY A 22 7.73 16.65 3.34
CA GLY A 22 8.84 15.87 3.83
C GLY A 22 8.52 15.10 5.12
N LEU A 23 9.39 14.15 5.48
CA LEU A 23 9.15 13.21 6.59
C LEU A 23 8.82 13.86 7.93
N LYS A 24 9.43 15.01 8.24
CA LYS A 24 9.26 15.65 9.55
C LYS A 24 7.84 16.15 9.74
N GLU A 25 7.33 16.85 8.76
CA GLU A 25 5.97 17.40 8.71
C GLU A 25 4.97 16.25 8.66
N ARG A 26 5.17 15.29 7.76
CA ARG A 26 4.33 14.11 7.56
C ARG A 26 4.08 13.30 8.84
N VAL A 27 5.12 13.06 9.66
CA VAL A 27 4.97 12.39 10.96
C VAL A 27 4.08 13.20 11.92
N GLY A 28 4.16 14.52 11.85
CA GLY A 28 3.32 15.43 12.65
C GLY A 28 1.84 15.26 12.28
N SER A 29 1.52 15.39 11.00
CA SER A 29 0.16 15.31 10.47
C SER A 29 -0.50 13.95 10.71
N ILE A 30 0.25 12.85 10.54
CA ILE A 30 -0.24 11.50 10.86
C ILE A 30 -0.65 11.39 12.32
N ARG A 31 0.19 11.87 13.25
CA ARG A 31 -0.12 11.84 14.69
C ARG A 31 -1.32 12.71 15.06
N GLU A 32 -1.46 13.85 14.38
CA GLU A 32 -2.60 14.73 14.58
C GLU A 32 -3.90 14.06 14.11
N PHE A 33 -3.89 13.47 12.92
CA PHE A 33 -5.03 12.67 12.43
C PHE A 33 -5.41 11.53 13.38
N GLU A 34 -4.45 10.78 13.89
CA GLU A 34 -4.69 9.68 14.84
C GLU A 34 -5.34 10.15 16.15
N ARG A 35 -5.09 11.40 16.56
CA ARG A 35 -5.70 12.03 17.75
C ARG A 35 -7.06 12.66 17.50
N GLY A 36 -7.61 12.52 16.31
CA GLY A 36 -8.91 13.06 15.93
C GLY A 36 -8.86 14.35 15.09
N GLY A 37 -7.68 14.75 14.63
CA GLY A 37 -7.52 15.87 13.70
C GLY A 37 -8.14 15.64 12.32
N GLU A 38 -8.16 16.65 11.49
CA GLU A 38 -8.72 16.60 10.14
C GLU A 38 -7.86 15.72 9.20
N HIS A 39 -8.51 15.20 8.16
CA HIS A 39 -7.81 14.45 7.09
C HIS A 39 -7.30 15.43 6.04
N ASP A 40 -6.00 15.39 5.75
CA ASP A 40 -5.39 16.10 4.62
C ASP A 40 -5.22 15.13 3.44
N PRO A 41 -5.79 15.41 2.27
CA PRO A 41 -5.69 14.54 1.10
C PRO A 41 -4.28 14.45 0.50
N ASP A 42 -3.41 15.40 0.77
CA ASP A 42 -2.03 15.44 0.26
C ASP A 42 -0.97 15.10 1.33
N ASP A 43 -1.33 15.06 2.64
CA ASP A 43 -0.43 14.74 3.75
C ASP A 43 -1.02 13.68 4.69
N ASN A 44 -0.67 12.42 4.45
CA ASN A 44 -1.28 11.30 5.16
C ASN A 44 -0.38 10.04 5.10
N TYR A 45 -0.93 8.88 5.46
CA TYR A 45 -0.24 7.58 5.39
C TYR A 45 0.17 7.16 3.96
N LEU A 46 -0.42 7.73 2.92
CA LEU A 46 -0.23 7.31 1.53
C LEU A 46 0.63 8.28 0.71
N PHE A 47 0.57 9.57 1.01
CA PHE A 47 1.29 10.64 0.31
C PHE A 47 2.31 11.32 1.23
N GLY A 48 3.28 11.97 0.62
CA GLY A 48 4.47 12.53 1.27
C GLY A 48 5.72 11.70 1.04
N GLU A 49 6.85 12.17 1.54
CA GLU A 49 8.17 11.57 1.29
C GLU A 49 8.19 10.05 1.50
N GLY A 50 8.53 9.30 0.45
CA GLY A 50 8.59 7.84 0.42
C GLY A 50 7.25 7.13 0.20
N GLY A 51 6.13 7.88 0.08
CA GLY A 51 4.80 7.34 -0.20
C GLY A 51 4.27 6.40 0.89
N ALA A 52 3.34 5.53 0.55
CA ALA A 52 2.74 4.55 1.45
C ALA A 52 3.78 3.57 2.05
N GLY A 53 4.90 3.35 1.36
CA GLY A 53 5.97 2.46 1.82
C GLY A 53 6.63 2.92 3.12
N THR A 54 6.68 4.22 3.38
CA THR A 54 7.35 4.81 4.55
C THR A 54 6.77 4.36 5.89
N PHE A 55 5.46 4.16 5.96
CA PHE A 55 4.74 3.74 7.16
C PHE A 55 4.10 2.35 6.99
N SER A 56 4.65 1.54 6.10
CA SER A 56 4.23 0.14 5.96
C SER A 56 4.92 -0.75 7.00
N ASP A 57 4.55 -2.02 7.01
CA ASP A 57 5.19 -3.03 7.85
C ASP A 57 6.69 -3.23 7.54
N GLY A 58 7.15 -2.83 6.35
CA GLY A 58 8.56 -2.94 5.98
C GLY A 58 9.02 -4.35 5.63
N LYS A 59 8.12 -5.20 5.16
CA LYS A 59 8.47 -6.48 4.57
C LYS A 59 9.21 -6.27 3.25
N LEU A 60 10.44 -6.76 3.17
CA LEU A 60 11.30 -6.62 2.01
C LEU A 60 11.36 -7.93 1.19
N THR A 61 10.23 -8.61 1.08
CA THR A 61 10.09 -9.83 0.29
C THR A 61 9.27 -9.57 -0.97
N CYS A 62 9.63 -10.24 -2.06
CA CYS A 62 8.83 -10.24 -3.28
C CYS A 62 8.92 -11.62 -3.96
N ARG A 63 8.08 -11.84 -4.98
CA ARG A 63 8.10 -13.07 -5.79
C ARG A 63 9.09 -13.00 -6.96
N LEU A 64 9.79 -11.89 -7.11
CA LEU A 64 10.84 -11.72 -8.10
C LEU A 64 12.16 -12.28 -7.55
N SER A 65 13.07 -12.61 -8.46
CA SER A 65 14.44 -13.06 -8.15
C SER A 65 15.42 -12.52 -9.20
N GLY A 66 16.70 -12.60 -8.88
CA GLY A 66 17.78 -12.21 -9.78
C GLY A 66 18.46 -10.90 -9.42
N PRO A 67 19.49 -10.48 -10.19
CA PRO A 67 20.41 -9.42 -9.81
C PRO A 67 19.76 -8.04 -9.59
N ASP A 68 18.61 -7.80 -10.20
CA ASP A 68 17.87 -6.55 -9.97
C ASP A 68 17.23 -6.51 -8.56
N VAL A 69 16.77 -7.64 -8.08
CA VAL A 69 16.22 -7.79 -6.72
C VAL A 69 17.34 -7.68 -5.70
N ASP A 70 18.44 -8.37 -5.96
CA ASP A 70 19.63 -8.38 -5.08
C ASP A 70 20.15 -6.94 -4.91
N TRP A 71 20.30 -6.19 -6.02
CA TRP A 71 20.72 -4.79 -5.96
C TRP A 71 19.77 -3.91 -5.10
N VAL A 72 18.45 -4.07 -5.25
CA VAL A 72 17.49 -3.30 -4.46
C VAL A 72 17.58 -3.67 -2.98
N ILE A 73 17.67 -4.96 -2.65
CA ILE A 73 17.79 -5.43 -1.27
C ILE A 73 19.10 -4.96 -0.64
N GLU A 74 20.23 -5.02 -1.36
CA GLU A 74 21.51 -4.50 -0.90
C GLU A 74 21.45 -3.01 -0.58
N LYS A 75 20.77 -2.20 -1.43
CA LYS A 75 20.56 -0.78 -1.14
C LYS A 75 19.71 -0.55 0.11
N PHE A 76 18.67 -1.35 0.33
CA PHE A 76 17.93 -1.28 1.58
C PHE A 76 18.79 -1.69 2.80
N ALA A 77 19.63 -2.72 2.69
CA ALA A 77 20.53 -3.13 3.74
C ALA A 77 21.55 -2.02 4.09
N GLU A 78 22.15 -1.42 3.06
CA GLU A 78 23.09 -0.31 3.20
C GLU A 78 22.45 0.91 3.89
N LEU A 79 21.32 1.40 3.32
CA LEU A 79 20.67 2.63 3.78
C LEU A 79 19.90 2.48 5.09
N SER A 80 19.50 1.25 5.45
CA SER A 80 18.96 0.95 6.79
C SER A 80 20.02 0.76 7.84
N ARG A 81 21.30 0.63 7.45
CA ARG A 81 22.42 0.21 8.31
C ARG A 81 22.16 -1.14 8.99
N GLN A 82 21.46 -2.05 8.30
CA GLN A 82 21.16 -3.40 8.75
C GLN A 82 21.62 -4.40 7.70
N PRO A 83 22.88 -4.86 7.77
CA PRO A 83 23.42 -5.82 6.80
C PRO A 83 22.61 -7.12 6.71
N SER A 84 21.93 -7.51 7.81
CA SER A 84 21.11 -8.73 7.85
C SER A 84 19.99 -8.74 6.81
N VAL A 85 19.48 -7.59 6.41
CA VAL A 85 18.46 -7.45 5.35
C VAL A 85 18.90 -8.12 4.04
N ALA A 86 20.21 -8.13 3.75
CA ALA A 86 20.73 -8.70 2.51
C ALA A 86 20.69 -10.24 2.46
N TRP A 87 20.64 -10.91 3.63
CA TRP A 87 20.72 -12.39 3.70
C TRP A 87 19.59 -13.04 4.49
N GLU A 88 18.74 -12.27 5.17
CA GLU A 88 17.54 -12.81 5.80
C GLU A 88 16.53 -13.31 4.75
N GLN A 89 15.95 -14.48 4.98
CA GLN A 89 14.94 -15.03 4.08
C GLN A 89 13.66 -14.19 4.03
N ARG A 90 13.32 -13.49 5.11
CA ARG A 90 12.13 -12.64 5.26
C ARG A 90 12.49 -11.36 6.00
N PRO A 91 13.29 -10.47 5.38
CA PRO A 91 13.73 -9.27 6.05
C PRO A 91 12.55 -8.34 6.36
N HIS A 92 12.57 -7.78 7.57
CA HIS A 92 11.54 -6.90 8.09
C HIS A 92 12.19 -5.69 8.78
N LEU A 93 11.98 -4.51 8.23
CA LEU A 93 12.52 -3.28 8.79
C LEU A 93 11.61 -2.66 9.86
N GLY A 94 10.29 -2.72 9.65
CA GLY A 94 9.31 -2.06 10.50
C GLY A 94 9.10 -0.58 10.19
N SER A 95 7.92 -0.09 10.52
CA SER A 95 7.46 1.27 10.22
C SER A 95 8.30 2.37 10.88
N ASN A 96 8.97 2.08 12.00
CA ASN A 96 9.85 3.02 12.70
C ASN A 96 11.24 3.18 12.06
N ARG A 97 11.67 2.26 11.20
CA ARG A 97 12.99 2.31 10.55
C ARG A 97 12.93 2.75 9.10
N LEU A 98 11.84 2.47 8.40
CA LEU A 98 11.64 2.90 7.01
C LEU A 98 11.85 4.41 6.78
N PRO A 99 11.40 5.33 7.66
CA PRO A 99 11.68 6.75 7.52
C PRO A 99 13.18 7.09 7.43
N PHE A 100 14.04 6.36 8.15
CA PHE A 100 15.49 6.55 8.05
C PHE A 100 16.03 6.13 6.68
N VAL A 101 15.53 5.02 6.15
CA VAL A 101 15.92 4.52 4.81
C VAL A 101 15.51 5.53 3.74
N VAL A 102 14.27 6.00 3.79
CA VAL A 102 13.74 7.00 2.85
C VAL A 102 14.56 8.28 2.88
N ARG A 103 14.86 8.81 4.07
CA ARG A 103 15.71 9.99 4.25
C ARG A 103 17.13 9.77 3.71
N ASN A 104 17.69 8.59 3.89
CA ASN A 104 19.03 8.30 3.41
C ASN A 104 19.05 8.19 1.88
N PHE A 105 18.03 7.57 1.26
CA PHE A 105 17.87 7.61 -0.20
C PHE A 105 17.79 9.05 -0.73
N ARG A 106 17.00 9.93 -0.10
CA ARG A 106 16.92 11.33 -0.51
C ARG A 106 18.29 12.00 -0.45
N ARG A 107 19.02 11.83 0.65
CA ARG A 107 20.35 12.43 0.81
C ARG A 107 21.35 11.98 -0.26
N GLU A 108 21.35 10.70 -0.62
CA GLU A 108 22.19 10.19 -1.71
C GLU A 108 21.78 10.75 -3.06
N ILE A 109 20.49 10.86 -3.35
CA ILE A 109 19.98 11.45 -4.59
C ILE A 109 20.39 12.93 -4.69
N GLU A 110 20.18 13.70 -3.61
CA GLU A 110 20.55 15.13 -3.55
C GLU A 110 22.06 15.33 -3.66
N ALA A 111 22.86 14.51 -2.98
CA ALA A 111 24.32 14.54 -3.09
C ALA A 111 24.84 14.21 -4.48
N ALA A 112 24.09 13.41 -5.25
CA ALA A 112 24.39 13.07 -6.64
C ALA A 112 23.75 14.05 -7.67
N GLY A 113 23.22 15.20 -7.22
CA GLY A 113 22.70 16.27 -8.08
C GLY A 113 21.20 16.14 -8.43
N GLY A 114 20.46 15.22 -7.80
CA GLY A 114 19.01 15.19 -7.92
C GLY A 114 18.33 16.24 -7.02
N GLU A 115 17.08 16.54 -7.29
CA GLU A 115 16.27 17.53 -6.55
C GLU A 115 14.95 16.91 -6.08
N TYR A 116 14.50 17.25 -4.86
CA TYR A 116 13.15 16.96 -4.38
C TYR A 116 12.33 18.24 -4.29
N ARG A 117 11.10 18.16 -4.78
CA ARG A 117 10.12 19.24 -4.70
C ARG A 117 8.86 18.72 -4.01
N PHE A 118 8.74 19.04 -2.73
CA PHE A 118 7.60 18.68 -1.88
C PHE A 118 6.45 19.67 -2.03
N GLY A 119 5.22 19.25 -1.67
CA GLY A 119 4.01 20.05 -1.87
C GLY A 119 3.72 20.31 -3.34
N CYS A 120 4.30 19.53 -4.24
CA CYS A 120 4.20 19.71 -5.69
C CYS A 120 3.38 18.57 -6.29
N ARG A 121 2.06 18.80 -6.46
CA ARG A 121 1.15 17.83 -7.06
C ARG A 121 1.28 17.86 -8.58
N PHE A 122 1.39 16.68 -9.19
CA PHE A 122 1.30 16.50 -10.63
C PHE A 122 -0.17 16.58 -11.05
N GLU A 123 -0.50 17.46 -11.99
CA GLU A 123 -1.87 17.82 -12.38
C GLU A 123 -2.17 17.60 -13.87
N GLY A 124 -1.16 17.43 -14.71
CA GLY A 124 -1.41 17.22 -16.13
C GLY A 124 -0.18 16.95 -16.98
N LEU A 125 -0.42 16.39 -18.16
CA LEU A 125 0.56 16.16 -19.22
C LEU A 125 0.32 17.15 -20.37
N GLU A 126 1.38 17.81 -20.82
CA GLU A 126 1.36 18.51 -22.10
C GLU A 126 2.04 17.61 -23.15
N ILE A 127 1.26 17.23 -24.15
CA ILE A 127 1.69 16.31 -25.21
C ILE A 127 1.56 17.00 -26.56
N GLU A 128 2.64 17.04 -27.32
CA GLU A 128 2.67 17.53 -28.69
C GLU A 128 3.17 16.42 -29.61
N ASP A 129 2.46 16.14 -30.70
CA ASP A 129 2.78 15.08 -31.66
C ASP A 129 3.06 13.71 -31.02
N GLY A 130 2.30 13.36 -29.97
CA GLY A 130 2.44 12.11 -29.23
C GLY A 130 3.67 12.05 -28.31
N ARG A 131 4.33 13.17 -28.03
CA ARG A 131 5.51 13.28 -27.17
C ARG A 131 5.25 14.18 -25.97
N LEU A 132 5.79 13.80 -24.83
CA LEU A 132 5.78 14.65 -23.64
C LEU A 132 6.63 15.91 -23.88
N VAL A 133 6.07 17.09 -23.60
CA VAL A 133 6.78 18.37 -23.69
C VAL A 133 6.82 19.13 -22.37
N ALA A 134 5.85 18.89 -21.48
CA ALA A 134 5.87 19.44 -20.12
C ALA A 134 4.93 18.71 -19.19
N LEU A 135 5.10 18.95 -17.88
CA LEU A 135 4.17 18.58 -16.83
C LEU A 135 3.49 19.85 -16.30
N ALA A 136 2.18 19.81 -16.10
CA ALA A 136 1.46 20.77 -15.28
C ALA A 136 1.49 20.30 -13.82
N THR A 137 1.79 21.22 -12.91
CA THR A 137 1.84 20.95 -11.47
C THR A 137 1.20 22.04 -10.66
N SER A 138 0.87 21.79 -9.39
CA SER A 138 0.37 22.80 -8.46
C SER A 138 1.34 23.98 -8.22
N GLN A 139 2.60 23.83 -8.61
CA GLN A 139 3.64 24.85 -8.50
C GLN A 139 4.04 25.44 -9.88
N GLY A 140 3.24 25.18 -10.91
CA GLY A 140 3.45 25.68 -12.25
C GLY A 140 3.91 24.63 -13.25
N ARG A 141 4.23 25.09 -14.44
CA ARG A 141 4.63 24.29 -15.60
C ARG A 141 6.10 23.89 -15.51
N ILE A 142 6.39 22.61 -15.75
CA ILE A 142 7.77 22.07 -15.79
C ILE A 142 8.03 21.51 -17.19
N PRO A 143 8.82 22.20 -18.04
CA PRO A 143 9.21 21.66 -19.33
C PRO A 143 10.07 20.40 -19.15
N THR A 144 9.67 19.31 -19.79
CA THR A 144 10.43 18.06 -19.79
C THR A 144 9.96 17.17 -20.92
N SER A 145 10.88 16.39 -21.50
CA SER A 145 10.59 15.36 -22.48
C SER A 145 10.56 13.94 -21.87
N LEU A 146 10.91 13.79 -20.58
CA LEU A 146 10.94 12.49 -19.92
C LEU A 146 10.30 12.58 -18.53
N ALA A 147 9.38 11.68 -18.23
CA ALA A 147 8.77 11.57 -16.92
C ALA A 147 8.58 10.10 -16.50
N ILE A 148 9.06 9.74 -15.31
CA ILE A 148 8.78 8.46 -14.68
C ILE A 148 7.56 8.64 -13.79
N LEU A 149 6.45 7.96 -14.13
CA LEU A 149 5.18 8.05 -13.43
C LEU A 149 5.09 6.96 -12.35
N ALA A 150 5.46 7.32 -11.11
CA ALA A 150 5.54 6.41 -9.96
C ALA A 150 4.54 6.82 -8.86
N ILE A 151 3.29 7.07 -9.24
CA ILE A 151 2.24 7.73 -8.44
C ILE A 151 1.67 6.90 -7.27
N GLY A 152 1.93 5.58 -7.22
CA GLY A 152 1.20 4.66 -6.33
C GLY A 152 -0.27 4.48 -6.75
N HIS A 153 -0.96 3.50 -6.16
CA HIS A 153 -2.33 3.21 -6.59
C HIS A 153 -3.41 4.03 -5.85
N SER A 154 -3.01 4.94 -4.99
CA SER A 154 -3.93 5.82 -4.24
C SER A 154 -4.15 7.18 -4.90
N ALA A 155 -3.38 7.54 -5.93
CA ALA A 155 -3.51 8.79 -6.68
C ALA A 155 -4.65 8.69 -7.73
N ARG A 156 -5.88 8.63 -7.25
CA ARG A 156 -7.07 8.41 -8.09
C ARG A 156 -7.40 9.60 -8.98
N ASP A 157 -7.15 10.80 -8.49
CA ASP A 157 -7.17 12.04 -9.26
C ASP A 157 -6.24 12.00 -10.47
N THR A 158 -5.05 11.47 -10.28
CA THR A 158 -4.08 11.27 -11.38
C THR A 158 -4.57 10.22 -12.38
N TYR A 159 -5.19 9.12 -11.95
CA TYR A 159 -5.79 8.17 -12.89
C TYR A 159 -6.90 8.82 -13.71
N GLN A 160 -7.75 9.64 -13.09
CA GLN A 160 -8.80 10.35 -13.80
C GLN A 160 -8.22 11.30 -14.85
N MET A 161 -7.21 12.09 -14.48
CA MET A 161 -6.52 13.01 -15.40
C MET A 161 -5.84 12.24 -16.55
N LEU A 162 -5.20 11.10 -16.29
CA LEU A 162 -4.58 10.28 -17.34
C LEU A 162 -5.62 9.70 -18.31
N ALA A 163 -6.80 9.29 -17.82
CA ALA A 163 -7.90 8.83 -18.66
C ALA A 163 -8.41 9.96 -19.58
N GLU A 164 -8.61 11.14 -19.02
CA GLU A 164 -9.06 12.34 -19.76
C GLU A 164 -8.02 12.80 -20.81
N THR A 165 -6.74 12.61 -20.53
CA THR A 165 -5.65 12.91 -21.48
C THR A 165 -5.46 11.82 -22.54
N GLY A 166 -6.20 10.68 -22.44
CA GLY A 166 -6.13 9.60 -23.42
C GLY A 166 -4.94 8.66 -23.24
N ILE A 167 -4.29 8.66 -22.08
CA ILE A 167 -3.24 7.67 -21.78
C ILE A 167 -3.88 6.27 -21.66
N PRO A 168 -3.42 5.28 -22.42
CA PRO A 168 -4.00 3.95 -22.43
C PRO A 168 -3.93 3.27 -21.07
N MET A 169 -5.08 2.83 -20.57
CA MET A 169 -5.22 2.09 -19.33
C MET A 169 -6.16 0.90 -19.48
N GLU A 170 -5.97 -0.11 -18.63
CA GLU A 170 -6.77 -1.33 -18.59
C GLU A 170 -7.26 -1.59 -17.15
N PRO A 171 -8.50 -2.13 -16.98
CA PRO A 171 -8.93 -2.60 -15.68
C PRO A 171 -8.11 -3.83 -15.29
N ARG A 172 -7.81 -3.97 -13.99
CA ARG A 172 -6.98 -5.03 -13.45
C ARG A 172 -7.63 -5.66 -12.23
N ALA A 173 -7.57 -6.99 -12.13
CA ALA A 173 -7.97 -7.71 -10.93
C ALA A 173 -7.23 -7.17 -9.70
N PHE A 174 -7.95 -6.97 -8.61
CA PHE A 174 -7.39 -6.50 -7.34
C PHE A 174 -8.03 -7.20 -6.14
N GLN A 175 -7.50 -6.99 -4.97
CA GLN A 175 -7.93 -7.67 -3.76
C GLN A 175 -8.68 -6.72 -2.84
N VAL A 176 -9.77 -7.23 -2.29
CA VAL A 176 -10.61 -6.56 -1.29
C VAL A 176 -10.94 -7.49 -0.14
N GLY A 177 -11.24 -6.94 1.01
CA GLY A 177 -11.60 -7.75 2.16
C GLY A 177 -11.84 -6.96 3.44
N LEU A 178 -11.65 -7.66 4.53
CA LEU A 178 -11.69 -7.12 5.88
C LEU A 178 -10.35 -7.38 6.56
N ARG A 179 -9.96 -6.55 7.50
CA ARG A 179 -8.81 -6.82 8.37
C ARG A 179 -9.29 -7.57 9.60
N ILE A 180 -8.64 -8.67 9.92
CA ILE A 180 -8.83 -9.41 11.17
C ILE A 180 -7.72 -9.05 12.14
N GLU A 181 -8.08 -8.81 13.39
CA GLU A 181 -7.16 -8.55 14.49
C GLU A 181 -7.41 -9.54 15.62
N GLN A 182 -6.33 -10.00 16.24
CA GLN A 182 -6.32 -11.02 17.30
C GLN A 182 -5.30 -10.66 18.37
N PRO A 183 -5.43 -11.19 19.62
CA PRO A 183 -4.34 -11.13 20.59
C PRO A 183 -3.08 -11.82 20.05
N GLN A 184 -1.93 -11.15 20.14
CA GLN A 184 -0.66 -11.70 19.65
C GLN A 184 -0.20 -12.92 20.45
N ASP A 185 -0.45 -12.93 21.76
CA ASP A 185 -0.11 -14.04 22.65
C ASP A 185 -0.82 -15.35 22.26
N GLN A 186 -2.07 -15.25 21.79
CA GLN A 186 -2.81 -16.41 21.24
C GLN A 186 -2.14 -16.95 19.99
N ILE A 187 -1.67 -16.07 19.11
CA ILE A 187 -0.94 -16.48 17.89
C ILE A 187 0.42 -17.09 18.25
N ASP A 188 1.13 -16.50 19.21
CA ASP A 188 2.42 -17.03 19.72
C ASP A 188 2.24 -18.41 20.36
N ALA A 189 1.22 -18.58 21.21
CA ALA A 189 0.93 -19.85 21.87
C ALA A 189 0.64 -20.96 20.87
N GLU A 190 -0.14 -20.67 19.83
CA GLU A 190 -0.45 -21.65 18.79
C GLU A 190 0.79 -21.99 17.94
N ALA A 191 1.59 -20.99 17.56
CA ALA A 191 2.75 -21.19 16.70
C ALA A 191 3.90 -21.92 17.42
N TYR A 192 4.10 -21.63 18.69
CA TYR A 192 5.28 -22.07 19.43
C TYR A 192 4.99 -23.15 20.49
N GLY A 193 3.76 -23.23 20.97
CA GLY A 193 3.36 -24.16 22.05
C GLY A 193 3.95 -23.82 23.42
N ARG A 194 4.94 -22.92 23.50
CA ARG A 194 5.66 -22.53 24.73
C ARG A 194 5.94 -21.02 24.71
N PRO A 195 5.54 -20.27 25.77
CA PRO A 195 5.70 -18.82 25.83
C PRO A 195 7.16 -18.34 25.71
N GLU A 196 8.12 -19.11 26.29
CA GLU A 196 9.54 -18.76 26.26
C GLU A 196 10.15 -18.67 24.86
N TYR A 197 9.53 -19.30 23.87
CA TYR A 197 10.00 -19.20 22.48
C TYR A 197 9.74 -17.84 21.84
N ARG A 198 8.79 -17.07 22.36
CA ARG A 198 8.57 -15.70 21.90
C ARG A 198 9.80 -14.81 22.13
N ASP A 199 10.45 -14.92 23.29
CA ASP A 199 11.63 -14.12 23.61
C ASP A 199 12.80 -14.44 22.69
N LEU A 200 12.89 -15.69 22.23
CA LEU A 200 13.95 -16.15 21.33
C LEU A 200 13.62 -15.88 19.84
N LEU A 201 12.38 -16.11 19.42
CA LEU A 201 11.97 -16.13 18.01
C LEU A 201 11.19 -14.86 17.60
N GLY A 202 10.82 -14.02 18.55
CA GLY A 202 9.97 -12.84 18.33
C GLY A 202 8.49 -13.17 18.16
N ALA A 203 7.69 -12.18 17.82
CA ALA A 203 6.26 -12.35 17.61
C ALA A 203 5.98 -13.27 16.40
N ALA A 204 5.14 -14.28 16.64
CA ALA A 204 4.76 -15.26 15.62
C ALA A 204 3.91 -14.61 14.51
N ASN A 205 4.05 -15.14 13.31
CA ASN A 205 3.25 -14.77 12.16
C ASN A 205 2.62 -15.99 11.49
N TYR A 206 1.62 -15.74 10.66
CA TYR A 206 0.95 -16.79 9.89
C TYR A 206 0.75 -16.38 8.42
N ASN A 207 0.60 -17.39 7.56
CA ASN A 207 0.18 -17.22 6.18
C ASN A 207 -0.81 -18.35 5.85
N LEU A 208 -2.09 -18.03 5.80
CA LEU A 208 -3.18 -18.97 5.72
C LEU A 208 -4.00 -18.73 4.44
N VAL A 209 -4.45 -19.84 3.84
CA VAL A 209 -5.30 -19.81 2.63
C VAL A 209 -6.44 -20.79 2.81
N ALA A 210 -7.66 -20.35 2.56
CA ALA A 210 -8.81 -21.20 2.32
C ALA A 210 -9.05 -21.28 0.81
N ARG A 211 -8.89 -22.47 0.24
CA ARG A 211 -9.06 -22.73 -1.19
C ARG A 211 -10.46 -23.21 -1.47
N GLY A 212 -11.12 -22.61 -2.47
CA GLY A 212 -12.45 -22.91 -2.91
C GLY A 212 -12.70 -22.39 -4.33
N ASP A 213 -13.94 -22.19 -4.70
CA ASP A 213 -14.30 -21.55 -6.00
C ASP A 213 -13.67 -20.16 -6.09
N ARG A 214 -13.54 -19.50 -4.94
CA ARG A 214 -12.79 -18.26 -4.75
C ARG A 214 -11.95 -18.38 -3.50
N ASP A 215 -10.64 -18.19 -3.63
CA ASP A 215 -9.70 -18.28 -2.52
C ASP A 215 -9.84 -17.08 -1.57
N VAL A 216 -9.72 -17.34 -0.27
CA VAL A 216 -9.47 -16.31 0.76
C VAL A 216 -8.11 -16.55 1.36
N TYR A 217 -7.30 -15.52 1.44
CA TYR A 217 -5.96 -15.63 2.02
C TYR A 217 -5.66 -14.49 2.98
N THR A 218 -4.81 -14.79 3.95
CA THR A 218 -4.28 -13.76 4.85
C THR A 218 -3.22 -12.94 4.11
N PHE A 219 -3.37 -11.63 4.15
CA PHE A 219 -2.52 -10.68 3.44
C PHE A 219 -1.90 -9.68 4.41
N CYS A 220 -0.64 -9.32 4.16
CA CYS A 220 0.09 -8.34 4.96
C CYS A 220 -0.10 -8.55 6.47
N MET A 221 0.15 -9.81 6.94
CA MET A 221 0.09 -10.13 8.37
C MET A 221 1.15 -9.32 9.11
N CYS A 222 0.73 -8.56 10.12
CA CYS A 222 1.53 -7.68 10.96
C CYS A 222 1.53 -8.23 12.39
N ALA A 223 2.54 -9.01 12.72
CA ALA A 223 2.75 -9.55 14.05
C ALA A 223 3.19 -8.43 15.01
N GLY A 224 2.64 -8.38 16.23
CA GLY A 224 2.91 -7.32 17.18
C GLY A 224 2.71 -5.95 16.56
N GLY A 225 1.70 -5.81 15.70
CA GLY A 225 1.41 -4.63 14.92
C GLY A 225 0.12 -3.93 15.32
N HIS A 226 -0.34 -3.00 14.50
CA HIS A 226 -1.59 -2.30 14.67
C HIS A 226 -2.24 -1.96 13.33
N ILE A 227 -3.55 -1.71 13.38
CA ILE A 227 -4.34 -1.28 12.24
C ILE A 227 -4.09 0.22 12.02
N ILE A 228 -3.94 0.61 10.76
CA ILE A 228 -3.76 1.99 10.34
C ILE A 228 -4.80 2.39 9.29
N PRO A 229 -5.07 3.70 9.14
CA PRO A 229 -5.88 4.18 8.03
C PRO A 229 -5.10 4.10 6.70
N SER A 230 -5.81 3.81 5.63
CA SER A 230 -5.32 3.85 4.25
C SER A 230 -6.24 4.75 3.43
N ILE A 231 -6.25 6.03 3.76
CA ILE A 231 -7.20 7.03 3.26
C ILE A 231 -6.44 8.04 2.39
N SER A 232 -6.91 8.26 1.16
CA SER A 232 -6.34 9.23 0.22
C SER A 232 -7.33 10.32 -0.23
N GLU A 233 -8.62 10.13 0.05
CA GLU A 233 -9.67 11.05 -0.36
C GLU A 233 -10.56 11.38 0.84
N PRO A 234 -11.10 12.61 0.92
CA PRO A 234 -12.07 12.97 1.95
C PRO A 234 -13.30 12.05 1.92
N GLU A 235 -13.91 11.84 3.09
CA GLU A 235 -15.13 11.04 3.26
C GLU A 235 -15.02 9.57 2.81
N MET A 236 -13.81 9.06 2.70
CA MET A 236 -13.50 7.65 2.41
C MET A 236 -12.82 7.01 3.61
N PHE A 237 -13.05 5.73 3.85
CA PHE A 237 -12.39 4.98 4.91
C PHE A 237 -11.90 3.63 4.39
N CYS A 238 -10.65 3.34 4.63
CA CYS A 238 -10.03 2.06 4.31
C CYS A 238 -8.97 1.74 5.36
N THR A 239 -8.79 0.48 5.67
CA THR A 239 -7.78 0.00 6.62
C THR A 239 -6.58 -0.60 5.93
N ASN A 240 -5.48 -0.61 6.66
CA ASN A 240 -4.27 -1.41 6.41
C ASN A 240 -3.65 -1.76 7.77
N GLY A 241 -2.48 -2.39 7.78
CA GLY A 241 -1.76 -2.70 9.01
C GLY A 241 -0.26 -2.45 8.88
N MET A 242 0.37 -2.19 10.01
CA MET A 242 1.81 -2.09 10.11
C MET A 242 2.32 -2.63 11.45
N SER A 243 3.59 -2.97 11.51
CA SER A 243 4.30 -3.22 12.76
C SER A 243 5.61 -2.44 12.82
N ASN A 244 6.06 -2.14 14.03
CA ASN A 244 7.40 -1.61 14.22
C ASN A 244 8.45 -2.73 14.14
N SER A 245 9.72 -2.36 14.19
CA SER A 245 10.81 -3.34 14.10
C SER A 245 10.87 -4.33 15.28
N ARG A 246 10.26 -4.01 16.42
CA ARG A 246 10.21 -4.88 17.61
C ARG A 246 9.04 -5.85 17.60
N ARG A 247 7.96 -5.52 16.87
CA ARG A 247 6.72 -6.31 16.85
C ARG A 247 6.17 -6.52 18.25
N ASP A 248 6.07 -5.44 19.03
CA ASP A 248 5.87 -5.49 20.49
C ASP A 248 4.50 -5.00 20.96
N THR A 249 3.53 -4.79 20.06
CA THR A 249 2.16 -4.55 20.48
C THR A 249 1.47 -5.88 20.88
N PRO A 250 0.40 -5.83 21.68
CA PRO A 250 -0.35 -7.03 22.06
C PRO A 250 -1.24 -7.58 20.94
N PHE A 251 -1.19 -7.03 19.73
CA PHE A 251 -2.06 -7.36 18.62
C PHE A 251 -1.31 -8.00 17.44
N ALA A 252 -1.97 -8.96 16.83
CA ALA A 252 -1.64 -9.51 15.52
C ALA A 252 -2.77 -9.16 14.54
N ASN A 253 -2.48 -8.71 13.34
CA ASN A 253 -3.53 -8.43 12.37
C ASN A 253 -3.15 -8.82 10.94
N SER A 254 -4.14 -9.10 10.11
CA SER A 254 -3.95 -9.36 8.66
C SER A 254 -5.20 -9.03 7.86
N GLY A 255 -5.04 -8.68 6.59
CA GLY A 255 -6.16 -8.64 5.66
C GLY A 255 -6.67 -10.06 5.36
N LEU A 256 -7.99 -10.25 5.31
CA LEU A 256 -8.66 -11.43 4.77
C LEU A 256 -9.11 -11.07 3.36
N MET A 257 -8.31 -11.42 2.36
CA MET A 257 -8.45 -10.87 1.02
C MET A 257 -9.05 -11.86 0.05
N VAL A 258 -9.89 -11.32 -0.82
CA VAL A 258 -10.56 -12.01 -1.94
C VAL A 258 -10.22 -11.24 -3.21
N THR A 259 -9.90 -11.94 -4.30
CA THR A 259 -9.67 -11.30 -5.59
C THR A 259 -11.01 -11.01 -6.29
N ILE A 260 -11.14 -9.79 -6.82
CA ILE A 260 -12.22 -9.38 -7.72
C ILE A 260 -11.64 -9.22 -9.12
N GLU A 261 -12.31 -9.82 -10.09
CA GLU A 261 -11.91 -9.78 -11.50
C GLU A 261 -12.56 -8.59 -12.23
N PRO A 262 -11.96 -8.06 -13.31
CA PRO A 262 -12.51 -6.93 -14.06
C PRO A 262 -13.95 -7.10 -14.51
N LYS A 263 -14.36 -8.31 -14.90
CA LYS A 263 -15.75 -8.63 -15.28
C LYS A 263 -16.79 -8.38 -14.17
N GLU A 264 -16.33 -8.24 -12.91
CA GLU A 264 -17.17 -7.99 -11.75
C GLU A 264 -17.29 -6.49 -11.41
N PHE A 265 -16.61 -5.62 -12.14
CA PHE A 265 -16.65 -4.17 -11.88
C PHE A 265 -17.91 -3.48 -12.44
N GLY A 266 -18.70 -4.20 -13.23
CA GLY A 266 -19.95 -3.68 -13.82
C GLY A 266 -19.76 -2.74 -15.01
N SER A 267 -18.53 -2.56 -15.48
CA SER A 267 -18.20 -1.70 -16.63
C SER A 267 -16.81 -2.07 -17.18
N ASP A 268 -16.61 -1.86 -18.48
CA ASP A 268 -15.32 -2.01 -19.16
C ASP A 268 -14.43 -0.77 -19.04
N ASP A 269 -14.90 0.30 -18.38
CA ASP A 269 -14.12 1.49 -18.13
C ASP A 269 -12.88 1.15 -17.27
N PRO A 270 -11.67 1.57 -17.65
CA PRO A 270 -10.45 1.30 -16.91
C PRO A 270 -10.50 1.71 -15.42
N LEU A 271 -11.32 2.70 -15.08
CA LEU A 271 -11.50 3.20 -13.71
C LEU A 271 -12.66 2.56 -12.95
N ALA A 272 -13.36 1.58 -13.53
CA ALA A 272 -14.49 0.92 -12.87
C ALA A 272 -14.10 0.30 -11.51
N GLY A 273 -12.91 -0.30 -11.42
CA GLY A 273 -12.37 -0.81 -10.16
C GLY A 273 -12.08 0.27 -9.13
N VAL A 274 -11.64 1.46 -9.55
CA VAL A 274 -11.46 2.63 -8.66
C VAL A 274 -12.80 3.06 -8.08
N ARG A 275 -13.83 3.18 -8.91
CA ARG A 275 -15.19 3.54 -8.46
C ARG A 275 -15.77 2.50 -7.49
N LEU A 276 -15.50 1.23 -7.74
CA LEU A 276 -15.91 0.16 -6.83
C LEU A 276 -15.24 0.31 -5.45
N GLN A 277 -13.96 0.64 -5.40
CA GLN A 277 -13.27 0.93 -4.14
C GLN A 277 -13.93 2.14 -3.43
N GLN A 278 -14.13 3.25 -4.12
CA GLN A 278 -14.74 4.46 -3.57
C GLN A 278 -16.14 4.20 -3.02
N GLN A 279 -16.95 3.40 -3.70
CA GLN A 279 -18.28 3.02 -3.25
C GLN A 279 -18.25 2.41 -1.85
N PHE A 280 -17.40 1.44 -1.59
CA PHE A 280 -17.34 0.74 -0.31
C PHE A 280 -16.53 1.50 0.75
N GLU A 281 -15.52 2.26 0.35
CA GLU A 281 -14.78 3.14 1.26
C GLU A 281 -15.71 4.26 1.80
N SER A 282 -16.63 4.80 0.98
CA SER A 282 -17.61 5.77 1.44
C SER A 282 -18.63 5.17 2.43
N VAL A 283 -19.01 3.90 2.24
CA VAL A 283 -19.84 3.17 3.23
C VAL A 283 -19.07 3.02 4.54
N GLY A 284 -17.78 2.66 4.46
CA GLY A 284 -16.91 2.55 5.63
C GLY A 284 -16.82 3.86 6.43
N TYR A 285 -16.68 4.98 5.74
CA TYR A 285 -16.66 6.31 6.37
C TYR A 285 -17.97 6.61 7.13
N ARG A 286 -19.14 6.38 6.47
CA ARG A 286 -20.45 6.60 7.12
C ARG A 286 -20.66 5.69 8.33
N LEU A 287 -20.28 4.41 8.23
CA LEU A 287 -20.36 3.48 9.37
C LEU A 287 -19.38 3.87 10.49
N GLY A 288 -18.26 4.50 10.15
CA GLY A 288 -17.32 5.12 11.08
C GLY A 288 -17.78 6.49 11.62
N ARG A 289 -19.10 6.75 11.64
CA ARG A 289 -19.77 7.97 12.12
C ARG A 289 -19.35 9.24 11.40
N SER A 290 -18.82 9.13 10.19
CA SER A 290 -18.24 10.24 9.43
C SER A 290 -17.11 10.97 10.19
N GLU A 291 -16.43 10.26 11.08
CA GLU A 291 -15.34 10.76 11.92
C GLU A 291 -14.04 9.96 11.74
N TYR A 292 -13.97 9.13 10.70
CA TYR A 292 -12.87 8.20 10.44
C TYR A 292 -12.62 7.17 11.56
N LEU A 293 -13.63 6.86 12.39
CA LEU A 293 -13.57 5.73 13.30
C LEU A 293 -13.64 4.42 12.51
N ALA A 294 -12.98 3.39 13.01
CA ALA A 294 -12.94 2.10 12.33
C ALA A 294 -14.23 1.29 12.59
N PRO A 295 -15.05 0.99 11.58
CA PRO A 295 -16.15 0.03 11.75
C PRO A 295 -15.60 -1.33 12.14
N ALA A 296 -16.11 -1.88 13.25
CA ALA A 296 -15.62 -3.13 13.83
C ALA A 296 -16.74 -4.07 14.26
N GLN A 297 -16.47 -5.38 14.16
CA GLN A 297 -17.40 -6.43 14.57
C GLN A 297 -16.63 -7.64 15.09
N ARG A 298 -17.10 -8.29 16.15
CA ARG A 298 -16.53 -9.58 16.57
C ARG A 298 -16.69 -10.62 15.46
N ALA A 299 -15.66 -11.39 15.19
CA ALA A 299 -15.69 -12.42 14.15
C ALA A 299 -16.79 -13.47 14.37
N SER A 300 -17.08 -13.80 15.63
CA SER A 300 -18.17 -14.70 16.00
C SER A 300 -19.56 -14.15 15.66
N ASP A 301 -19.78 -12.83 15.82
CA ASP A 301 -21.05 -12.19 15.49
C ASP A 301 -21.22 -12.04 13.98
N PHE A 302 -20.13 -11.69 13.28
CA PHE A 302 -20.13 -11.65 11.83
C PHE A 302 -20.48 -13.00 11.20
N LEU A 303 -19.91 -14.09 11.69
CA LEU A 303 -20.22 -15.45 11.22
C LEU A 303 -21.68 -15.85 11.50
N ALA A 304 -22.20 -15.44 12.65
CA ALA A 304 -23.56 -15.74 13.04
C ALA A 304 -24.62 -14.80 12.42
N GLY A 305 -24.20 -13.80 11.63
CA GLY A 305 -25.10 -12.78 11.07
C GLY A 305 -25.75 -11.89 12.15
N ARG A 306 -25.13 -11.75 13.32
CA ARG A 306 -25.65 -10.92 14.41
C ARG A 306 -25.12 -9.50 14.30
N SER A 307 -26.01 -8.52 14.30
CA SER A 307 -25.62 -7.12 14.40
C SER A 307 -24.98 -6.83 15.77
N PRO A 308 -23.87 -6.09 15.83
CA PRO A 308 -23.27 -5.73 17.11
C PRO A 308 -24.19 -4.79 17.89
N ASN A 309 -24.13 -4.88 19.22
CA ASN A 309 -24.80 -3.90 20.09
C ASN A 309 -24.11 -2.54 19.90
N PRO A 310 -24.82 -1.47 19.49
CA PRO A 310 -24.24 -0.14 19.24
C PRO A 310 -23.53 0.48 20.45
N THR A 311 -23.86 0.04 21.66
CA THR A 311 -23.26 0.53 22.92
C THR A 311 -22.12 -0.35 23.42
N SER A 312 -21.85 -1.49 22.77
CA SER A 312 -20.72 -2.34 23.14
C SER A 312 -19.40 -1.67 22.78
N ARG A 313 -18.38 -1.93 23.59
CA ARG A 313 -17.01 -1.54 23.26
C ARG A 313 -16.34 -2.69 22.53
N ILE A 314 -15.85 -2.41 21.32
CA ILE A 314 -14.98 -3.31 20.57
C ILE A 314 -13.60 -2.67 20.54
N GLU A 315 -12.65 -3.25 21.26
CA GLU A 315 -11.28 -2.74 21.30
C GLU A 315 -10.54 -3.23 20.06
N THR A 316 -9.78 -2.32 19.46
CA THR A 316 -8.88 -2.58 18.34
C THR A 316 -7.60 -1.77 18.52
N SER A 317 -6.56 -2.11 17.79
CA SER A 317 -5.31 -1.35 17.78
C SER A 317 -5.37 -0.05 16.95
N TYR A 318 -6.51 0.24 16.31
CA TYR A 318 -6.68 1.45 15.51
C TYR A 318 -6.71 2.69 16.42
N GLN A 319 -5.71 3.56 16.28
CA GLN A 319 -5.43 4.64 17.24
C GLN A 319 -6.58 5.65 17.36
N ARG A 320 -7.22 6.02 16.26
CA ARG A 320 -8.35 6.97 16.28
C ARG A 320 -9.60 6.41 16.95
N GLY A 321 -9.68 5.10 17.16
CA GLY A 321 -10.78 4.42 17.79
C GLY A 321 -11.69 3.67 16.82
N SER A 322 -12.54 2.81 17.39
CA SER A 322 -13.46 1.96 16.64
C SER A 322 -14.91 2.14 17.06
N VAL A 323 -15.82 1.75 16.18
CA VAL A 323 -17.25 1.79 16.41
C VAL A 323 -17.88 0.45 16.05
N PRO A 324 -18.78 -0.12 16.90
CA PRO A 324 -19.52 -1.32 16.57
C PRO A 324 -20.40 -1.10 15.34
N ALA A 325 -20.20 -1.88 14.30
CA ALA A 325 -20.97 -1.79 13.06
C ALA A 325 -21.10 -3.16 12.39
N SER A 326 -22.21 -3.40 11.68
CA SER A 326 -22.33 -4.58 10.82
C SER A 326 -21.46 -4.39 9.58
N LEU A 327 -20.53 -5.32 9.36
CA LEU A 327 -19.57 -5.22 8.25
C LEU A 327 -20.09 -5.80 6.93
N GLU A 328 -21.31 -6.35 6.92
CA GLU A 328 -21.86 -6.97 5.71
C GLU A 328 -22.08 -5.99 4.55
N MET A 329 -22.21 -4.70 4.84
CA MET A 329 -22.40 -3.65 3.85
C MET A 329 -21.07 -3.08 3.30
N LEU A 330 -19.92 -3.47 3.87
CA LEU A 330 -18.62 -2.91 3.54
C LEU A 330 -17.98 -3.49 2.28
N LEU A 331 -18.56 -4.54 1.71
CA LEU A 331 -18.00 -5.27 0.57
C LEU A 331 -19.13 -5.83 -0.30
N PRO A 332 -18.85 -6.19 -1.56
CA PRO A 332 -19.78 -6.95 -2.36
C PRO A 332 -20.27 -8.22 -1.63
N SER A 333 -21.54 -8.54 -1.74
CA SER A 333 -22.17 -9.69 -1.05
C SER A 333 -21.47 -11.03 -1.35
N THR A 334 -20.95 -11.18 -2.56
CA THR A 334 -20.15 -12.35 -2.95
C THR A 334 -18.84 -12.46 -2.20
N VAL A 335 -18.19 -11.34 -1.89
CA VAL A 335 -16.97 -11.28 -1.08
C VAL A 335 -17.29 -11.60 0.38
N ILE A 336 -18.35 -11.00 0.94
CA ILE A 336 -18.82 -11.27 2.31
C ILE A 336 -19.11 -12.76 2.50
N SER A 337 -19.88 -13.37 1.60
CA SER A 337 -20.21 -14.81 1.67
C SER A 337 -18.96 -15.69 1.56
N THR A 338 -18.00 -15.30 0.72
CA THR A 338 -16.73 -16.00 0.57
C THR A 338 -15.89 -15.92 1.85
N ILE A 339 -15.80 -14.76 2.49
CA ILE A 339 -15.09 -14.60 3.78
C ILE A 339 -15.78 -15.42 4.88
N LYS A 340 -17.12 -15.39 4.98
CA LYS A 340 -17.87 -16.20 5.95
C LYS A 340 -17.63 -17.69 5.77
N TRP A 341 -17.60 -18.18 4.55
CA TRP A 341 -17.26 -19.56 4.24
C TRP A 341 -15.81 -19.91 4.62
N ALA A 342 -14.86 -19.02 4.37
CA ALA A 342 -13.44 -19.27 4.57
C ALA A 342 -13.01 -19.24 6.04
N LEU A 343 -13.57 -18.37 6.86
CA LEU A 343 -13.16 -18.18 8.26
C LEU A 343 -13.17 -19.46 9.09
N PRO A 344 -14.23 -20.33 9.07
CA PRO A 344 -14.21 -21.61 9.77
C PRO A 344 -13.14 -22.58 9.23
N LEU A 345 -12.81 -22.53 7.94
CA LEU A 345 -11.77 -23.35 7.33
C LEU A 345 -10.37 -22.91 7.79
N ILE A 346 -10.12 -21.60 7.78
CA ILE A 346 -8.87 -21.01 8.28
C ILE A 346 -8.70 -21.34 9.76
N ASN A 347 -9.76 -21.18 10.57
CA ASN A 347 -9.73 -21.51 12.00
C ASN A 347 -9.39 -22.97 12.27
N ARG A 348 -9.93 -23.91 11.47
CA ARG A 348 -9.56 -25.32 11.58
C ARG A 348 -8.10 -25.59 11.23
N LYS A 349 -7.59 -24.93 10.18
CA LYS A 349 -6.17 -25.03 9.78
C LYS A 349 -5.22 -24.47 10.84
N TYR A 350 -5.67 -23.51 11.61
CA TYR A 350 -4.94 -22.89 12.71
C TYR A 350 -5.41 -23.46 14.07
N HIS A 351 -5.67 -24.75 14.13
CA HIS A 351 -6.05 -25.55 15.31
C HIS A 351 -7.11 -24.92 16.23
N LYS A 352 -8.03 -24.15 15.66
CA LYS A 352 -9.10 -23.39 16.32
C LYS A 352 -8.64 -22.15 17.11
N ALA A 353 -7.38 -21.76 16.98
CA ALA A 353 -6.82 -20.57 17.63
C ALA A 353 -6.95 -19.28 16.79
N PHE A 354 -7.61 -19.31 15.63
CA PHE A 354 -7.70 -18.14 14.76
C PHE A 354 -8.88 -17.22 15.06
N LEU A 355 -10.03 -17.78 15.48
CA LEU A 355 -11.25 -17.02 15.68
C LEU A 355 -11.54 -16.57 17.13
N PRO A 356 -11.08 -17.25 18.18
CA PRO A 356 -11.33 -16.77 19.53
C PRO A 356 -10.84 -15.32 19.70
N GLU A 357 -11.69 -14.47 20.27
CA GLU A 357 -11.45 -13.04 20.50
C GLU A 357 -11.13 -12.19 19.25
N ALA A 358 -11.18 -12.79 18.06
CA ALA A 358 -10.90 -12.08 16.83
C ALA A 358 -11.94 -10.99 16.53
N VAL A 359 -11.44 -9.84 16.10
CA VAL A 359 -12.23 -8.69 15.66
C VAL A 359 -11.99 -8.47 14.17
N LEU A 360 -13.05 -8.24 13.42
CA LEU A 360 -13.00 -7.80 12.04
C LEU A 360 -13.15 -6.29 11.98
N VAL A 361 -12.38 -5.65 11.11
CA VAL A 361 -12.36 -4.20 10.91
C VAL A 361 -12.30 -3.95 9.39
N GLY A 362 -12.90 -2.88 8.92
CA GLY A 362 -12.80 -2.61 7.49
C GLY A 362 -13.59 -1.40 7.00
N PRO A 363 -13.65 -1.26 5.67
CA PRO A 363 -13.17 -2.20 4.64
C PRO A 363 -11.66 -2.15 4.43
N GLU A 364 -11.08 -3.20 3.82
CA GLU A 364 -9.75 -3.19 3.22
C GLU A 364 -9.88 -3.36 1.70
N MET A 365 -9.73 -2.27 0.96
CA MET A 365 -10.06 -2.18 -0.47
C MET A 365 -8.82 -2.04 -1.36
N ARG A 366 -7.62 -1.93 -0.76
CA ARG A 366 -6.41 -1.51 -1.46
C ARG A 366 -5.30 -2.56 -1.44
N GLY A 367 -5.68 -3.83 -1.65
CA GLY A 367 -4.71 -4.93 -1.73
C GLY A 367 -3.77 -4.85 -2.94
N SER A 368 -4.21 -4.23 -4.04
CA SER A 368 -3.38 -3.88 -5.21
C SER A 368 -4.09 -2.86 -6.10
N SER A 369 -3.37 -2.31 -7.09
CA SER A 369 -3.96 -1.38 -8.07
C SER A 369 -5.09 -2.04 -8.88
N PRO A 370 -6.27 -1.40 -9.00
CA PRO A 370 -7.35 -1.83 -9.87
C PRO A 370 -7.15 -1.43 -11.33
N VAL A 371 -6.07 -0.71 -11.64
CA VAL A 371 -5.75 -0.15 -12.96
C VAL A 371 -4.36 -0.60 -13.38
N ARG A 372 -4.19 -0.83 -14.68
CA ARG A 372 -2.89 -0.93 -15.33
C ARG A 372 -2.74 0.19 -16.34
N ILE A 373 -1.70 1.01 -16.20
CA ILE A 373 -1.31 1.98 -17.21
C ILE A 373 -0.48 1.23 -18.25
N VAL A 374 -0.93 1.22 -19.50
CA VAL A 374 -0.28 0.43 -20.56
C VAL A 374 1.10 1.00 -20.87
N ARG A 375 2.07 0.11 -21.02
CA ARG A 375 3.44 0.46 -21.45
C ARG A 375 4.04 -0.66 -22.29
N ASP A 376 4.97 -0.32 -23.14
CA ASP A 376 5.80 -1.30 -23.83
C ASP A 376 6.74 -2.03 -22.85
N ARG A 377 6.93 -3.33 -23.05
CA ARG A 377 7.69 -4.18 -22.11
C ARG A 377 9.20 -3.96 -22.19
N ASN A 378 9.71 -3.48 -23.32
CA ASN A 378 11.13 -3.32 -23.59
C ASN A 378 11.59 -1.89 -23.32
N THR A 379 10.84 -0.91 -23.82
CA THR A 379 11.16 0.52 -23.66
C THR A 379 10.62 1.11 -22.35
N PHE A 380 9.64 0.46 -21.71
CA PHE A 380 8.90 0.96 -20.55
C PHE A 380 8.06 2.22 -20.81
N GLN A 381 8.00 2.71 -22.05
CA GLN A 381 7.24 3.89 -22.42
C GLN A 381 5.75 3.57 -22.62
N SER A 382 4.89 4.55 -22.31
CA SER A 382 3.48 4.48 -22.67
C SER A 382 3.31 4.64 -24.18
N PRO A 383 2.55 3.77 -24.86
CA PRO A 383 2.32 3.93 -26.31
C PRO A 383 1.50 5.19 -26.64
N GLY A 384 0.78 5.76 -25.66
CA GLY A 384 0.04 7.02 -25.83
C GLY A 384 0.87 8.28 -25.63
N CYS A 385 2.12 8.17 -25.15
CA CYS A 385 2.98 9.33 -24.88
C CYS A 385 4.44 8.92 -24.83
N VAL A 386 5.19 9.22 -25.87
CA VAL A 386 6.66 9.02 -25.90
C VAL A 386 7.31 9.91 -24.84
N GLY A 387 8.19 9.34 -24.02
CA GLY A 387 8.81 10.02 -22.89
C GLY A 387 8.09 9.82 -21.55
N LEU A 388 6.92 9.17 -21.52
CA LEU A 388 6.22 8.82 -20.29
C LEU A 388 6.49 7.35 -19.91
N PHE A 389 7.01 7.11 -18.69
CA PHE A 389 7.41 5.80 -18.17
C PHE A 389 6.58 5.42 -16.95
N PRO A 390 5.40 4.77 -17.11
CA PRO A 390 4.60 4.31 -15.99
C PRO A 390 5.29 3.16 -15.25
N VAL A 391 5.44 3.27 -13.91
CA VAL A 391 6.16 2.27 -13.11
C VAL A 391 5.48 1.99 -11.77
N GLY A 392 5.84 0.85 -11.20
CA GLY A 392 5.50 0.46 -9.84
C GLY A 392 4.05 0.02 -9.67
N GLU A 393 3.56 0.16 -8.46
CA GLU A 393 2.24 -0.32 -8.07
C GLU A 393 1.11 0.50 -8.70
N GLY A 394 1.28 1.82 -8.80
CA GLY A 394 0.31 2.70 -9.46
C GLY A 394 0.14 2.39 -10.94
N ALA A 395 1.18 1.97 -11.62
CA ALA A 395 1.08 1.53 -13.01
C ALA A 395 0.61 0.06 -13.16
N GLY A 396 0.35 -0.66 -12.05
CA GLY A 396 -0.16 -2.03 -12.05
C GLY A 396 0.90 -3.12 -12.32
N PHE A 397 2.19 -2.80 -12.17
CA PHE A 397 3.31 -3.73 -12.43
C PHE A 397 4.01 -4.25 -11.17
N ALA A 398 3.66 -3.73 -10.01
CA ALA A 398 4.23 -4.14 -8.73
C ALA A 398 3.15 -4.22 -7.65
N GLY A 399 3.47 -4.81 -6.49
CA GLY A 399 2.57 -4.92 -5.35
C GLY A 399 3.35 -4.97 -4.03
N GLY A 400 4.33 -4.08 -3.85
CA GLY A 400 5.13 -3.97 -2.62
C GLY A 400 6.45 -3.26 -2.86
N ILE A 401 7.17 -2.95 -1.76
CA ILE A 401 8.37 -2.10 -1.75
C ILE A 401 9.43 -2.57 -2.76
N ILE A 402 9.86 -3.82 -2.64
CA ILE A 402 10.95 -4.35 -3.47
C ILE A 402 10.55 -4.43 -4.94
N SER A 403 9.37 -4.99 -5.25
CA SER A 403 8.92 -5.11 -6.63
C SER A 403 8.70 -3.75 -7.31
N ALA A 404 8.20 -2.74 -6.57
CA ALA A 404 8.07 -1.39 -7.08
C ALA A 404 9.43 -0.72 -7.30
N GLY A 405 10.38 -0.95 -6.39
CA GLY A 405 11.76 -0.48 -6.52
C GLY A 405 12.46 -1.06 -7.75
N VAL A 406 12.34 -2.38 -7.95
CA VAL A 406 12.90 -3.10 -9.11
C VAL A 406 12.29 -2.58 -10.41
N ASP A 407 10.97 -2.40 -10.45
CA ASP A 407 10.29 -1.93 -11.65
C ASP A 407 10.73 -0.50 -12.03
N GLY A 408 10.80 0.40 -11.05
CA GLY A 408 11.31 1.76 -11.26
C GLY A 408 12.78 1.79 -11.70
N MET A 409 13.64 0.96 -11.11
CA MET A 409 15.05 0.85 -11.50
C MET A 409 15.22 0.30 -12.93
N ARG A 410 14.37 -0.66 -13.35
CA ARG A 410 14.39 -1.19 -14.72
C ARG A 410 14.00 -0.13 -15.75
N ALA A 411 12.97 0.68 -15.47
CA ALA A 411 12.61 1.81 -16.33
C ALA A 411 13.74 2.86 -16.39
N ALA A 412 14.36 3.18 -15.25
CA ALA A 412 15.53 4.06 -15.24
C ALA A 412 16.71 3.50 -16.06
N ARG A 413 16.93 2.19 -16.02
CA ARG A 413 17.92 1.52 -16.87
C ARG A 413 17.58 1.62 -18.37
N ALA A 414 16.30 1.55 -18.74
CA ALA A 414 15.87 1.77 -20.12
C ALA A 414 16.17 3.21 -20.56
N ILE A 415 15.90 4.20 -19.70
CA ILE A 415 16.26 5.60 -19.95
C ILE A 415 17.77 5.77 -20.18
N VAL A 416 18.61 5.19 -19.31
CA VAL A 416 20.08 5.28 -19.44
C VAL A 416 20.61 4.66 -20.76
N ARG A 417 19.90 3.69 -21.33
CA ARG A 417 20.28 3.08 -22.61
C ARG A 417 19.92 3.93 -23.83
N GLU A 418 18.88 4.73 -23.69
CA GLU A 418 18.29 5.47 -24.82
C GLU A 418 18.67 6.96 -24.82
N PHE A 419 18.87 7.54 -23.66
CA PHE A 419 19.09 8.98 -23.52
C PHE A 419 20.44 9.29 -22.88
N ALA A 420 21.16 10.28 -23.42
CA ALA A 420 22.40 10.76 -22.84
C ALA A 420 22.15 11.57 -21.54
N THR A 421 23.19 11.67 -20.70
CA THR A 421 23.19 12.61 -19.57
C THR A 421 23.17 14.05 -20.07
N VAL A 422 22.57 14.94 -19.28
CA VAL A 422 22.68 16.40 -19.54
C VAL A 422 24.09 16.84 -19.11
N GLU A 423 24.84 17.44 -20.01
CA GLU A 423 26.15 18.06 -19.73
C GLU A 423 26.02 19.26 -18.78
#